data_3663924b43da7e2c61571508890a9f6b
#
_entry.id   3663924b43da7e2c61571508890a9f6b
#
_cell.length_a   1.000
_cell.length_b   1.000
_cell.length_c   1.000
_cell.angle_alpha   90.00
_cell.angle_beta   90.00
_cell.angle_gamma   90.00
#
_symmetry.space_group_name_H-M   'P 1'
#
loop_
_entity.id
_entity.type
_entity.pdbx_description
1 polymer ?
#
loop_
_entity_poly.entity_id
_entity_poly.type
_entity_poly.pdbx_seq_one_letter_code
_entity_poly.pdbx_strand_id
1 'polypeptide(L)'
;MAGDAMRQDYPCFVLAVQCPQDEKWVDVAWGDASPTPMPEAPSRALRAVIAALDRVLAENDVDPSRVYLTGLSMGGYGSWDLAMRMPERFAALVPVCGGGDPAAVERLRSVPIWIWHGDKDQAVPVARSRQMADALREAGIDAAYTELPGVGHDSWRQAYGSDGALSWMFRQRRLAQ
;
A
#
# COMPACT_ATOMS: atom_id res chain seq x y z
N MET A 1 -15.88 -4.95 -5.58
CA MET A 1 -15.74 -4.55 -7.01
C MET A 1 -16.22 -3.12 -7.15
N ALA A 2 -15.51 -2.31 -7.91
CA ALA A 2 -15.91 -0.93 -8.16
C ALA A 2 -17.28 -0.93 -8.88
N GLY A 3 -18.23 -0.16 -8.35
CA GLY A 3 -19.52 0.07 -9.02
C GLY A 3 -19.34 0.79 -10.37
N ASP A 4 -20.39 0.84 -11.19
CA ASP A 4 -20.30 1.40 -12.55
C ASP A 4 -19.86 2.87 -12.55
N ALA A 5 -20.26 3.67 -11.55
CA ALA A 5 -19.79 5.04 -11.37
C ALA A 5 -18.27 5.13 -11.22
N MET A 6 -17.68 4.25 -10.37
CA MET A 6 -16.22 4.21 -10.19
C MET A 6 -15.45 3.85 -11.46
N ARG A 7 -16.02 3.01 -12.33
CA ARG A 7 -15.40 2.66 -13.61
C ARG A 7 -15.47 3.80 -14.62
N GLN A 8 -16.51 4.61 -14.56
CA GLN A 8 -16.65 5.81 -15.40
C GLN A 8 -15.70 6.91 -14.95
N ASP A 9 -15.60 7.14 -13.64
CA ASP A 9 -14.76 8.21 -13.08
C ASP A 9 -13.26 7.87 -13.12
N TYR A 10 -12.93 6.58 -12.97
CA TYR A 10 -11.54 6.07 -12.88
C TYR A 10 -11.32 4.88 -13.82
N PRO A 11 -11.33 5.08 -15.16
CA PRO A 11 -11.03 4.01 -16.09
C PRO A 11 -9.57 3.57 -15.92
N CYS A 12 -9.37 2.30 -15.50
CA CYS A 12 -8.05 1.75 -15.22
C CYS A 12 -8.03 0.23 -15.35
N PHE A 13 -6.85 -0.33 -15.56
CA PHE A 13 -6.58 -1.75 -15.31
C PHE A 13 -6.49 -1.99 -13.81
N VAL A 14 -7.05 -3.09 -13.34
CA VAL A 14 -6.92 -3.52 -11.94
C VAL A 14 -6.24 -4.87 -11.90
N LEU A 15 -5.02 -4.89 -11.37
CA LEU A 15 -4.29 -6.14 -11.08
C LEU A 15 -4.58 -6.54 -9.63
N ALA A 16 -5.49 -7.48 -9.43
CA ALA A 16 -5.79 -8.06 -8.12
C ALA A 16 -5.20 -9.48 -8.04
N VAL A 17 -4.19 -9.64 -7.20
CA VAL A 17 -3.48 -10.91 -7.02
C VAL A 17 -3.94 -11.61 -5.74
N GLN A 18 -4.07 -12.94 -5.81
CA GLN A 18 -4.39 -13.77 -4.66
C GLN A 18 -3.11 -14.37 -4.08
N CYS A 19 -2.85 -14.14 -2.80
CA CYS A 19 -1.77 -14.83 -2.09
C CYS A 19 -2.11 -16.32 -1.96
N PRO A 20 -1.17 -17.23 -2.22
CA PRO A 20 -1.38 -18.64 -1.93
C PRO A 20 -1.76 -18.86 -0.46
N GLN A 21 -2.58 -19.90 -0.19
CA GLN A 21 -3.20 -20.10 1.12
C GLN A 21 -2.20 -20.22 2.27
N ASP A 22 -1.05 -20.85 2.04
CA ASP A 22 -0.03 -21.11 3.06
C ASP A 22 1.16 -20.14 2.97
N GLU A 23 1.00 -19.00 2.27
CA GLU A 23 2.03 -18.01 2.08
C GLU A 23 1.61 -16.62 2.59
N LYS A 24 2.60 -15.75 2.69
CA LYS A 24 2.44 -14.34 3.00
C LYS A 24 3.10 -13.49 1.94
N TRP A 25 2.56 -12.27 1.72
CA TRP A 25 3.27 -11.29 0.90
C TRP A 25 4.62 -10.91 1.51
N VAL A 26 4.64 -10.77 2.84
CA VAL A 26 5.85 -10.49 3.62
C VAL A 26 5.84 -11.41 4.85
N ASP A 27 6.94 -12.07 5.13
CA ASP A 27 7.04 -12.96 6.29
C ASP A 27 7.36 -12.16 7.57
N VAL A 28 6.30 -11.62 8.15
CA VAL A 28 6.35 -10.83 9.38
C VAL A 28 5.24 -11.26 10.35
N ALA A 29 5.40 -10.94 11.63
CA ALA A 29 4.38 -11.15 12.66
C ALA A 29 3.36 -9.99 12.61
N TRP A 30 2.17 -10.24 12.09
CA TRP A 30 1.14 -9.19 11.90
C TRP A 30 0.50 -8.69 13.17
N GLY A 31 0.29 -9.56 14.14
CA GLY A 31 -0.32 -9.24 15.44
C GLY A 31 0.64 -8.60 16.44
N ASP A 32 1.92 -8.50 16.12
CA ASP A 32 2.91 -7.85 16.98
C ASP A 32 2.91 -6.34 16.71
N ALA A 33 2.89 -5.55 17.78
CA ALA A 33 3.00 -4.09 17.70
C ALA A 33 4.44 -3.63 17.38
N SER A 34 5.44 -4.49 17.54
CA SER A 34 6.84 -4.16 17.27
C SER A 34 7.12 -4.13 15.77
N PRO A 35 7.92 -3.14 15.28
CA PRO A 35 8.31 -3.12 13.88
C PRO A 35 9.17 -4.33 13.53
N THR A 36 9.01 -4.81 12.30
CA THR A 36 9.81 -5.92 11.77
C THR A 36 10.63 -5.41 10.59
N PRO A 37 11.95 -5.63 10.57
CA PRO A 37 12.78 -5.27 9.43
C PRO A 37 12.27 -5.89 8.13
N MET A 38 12.40 -5.15 7.04
CA MET A 38 12.09 -5.66 5.71
C MET A 38 13.02 -6.85 5.38
N PRO A 39 12.49 -8.00 4.97
CA PRO A 39 13.31 -9.12 4.54
C PRO A 39 14.27 -8.72 3.41
N GLU A 40 15.49 -9.27 3.40
CA GLU A 40 16.49 -8.98 2.37
C GLU A 40 15.94 -9.25 0.95
N ALA A 41 15.28 -10.38 0.77
CA ALA A 41 14.65 -10.76 -0.49
C ALA A 41 13.11 -10.76 -0.38
N PRO A 42 12.39 -10.44 -1.45
CA PRO A 42 10.93 -10.57 -1.49
C PRO A 42 10.53 -12.04 -1.35
N SER A 43 9.39 -12.29 -0.72
CA SER A 43 8.80 -13.64 -0.65
C SER A 43 8.55 -14.23 -2.04
N ARG A 44 8.33 -15.56 -2.11
CA ARG A 44 7.95 -16.20 -3.38
C ARG A 44 6.65 -15.60 -3.93
N ALA A 45 5.66 -15.37 -3.07
CA ALA A 45 4.39 -14.78 -3.44
C ALA A 45 4.57 -13.34 -3.97
N LEU A 46 5.40 -12.52 -3.32
CA LEU A 46 5.64 -11.15 -3.76
C LEU A 46 6.43 -11.09 -5.09
N ARG A 47 7.35 -12.02 -5.33
CA ARG A 47 8.02 -12.15 -6.65
C ARG A 47 7.02 -12.45 -7.77
N ALA A 48 6.00 -13.28 -7.50
CA ALA A 48 4.95 -13.53 -8.48
C ALA A 48 4.11 -12.28 -8.77
N VAL A 49 3.86 -11.43 -7.77
CA VAL A 49 3.22 -10.10 -7.97
C VAL A 49 4.05 -9.22 -8.88
N ILE A 50 5.37 -9.15 -8.65
CA ILE A 50 6.29 -8.35 -9.47
C ILE A 50 6.24 -8.84 -10.93
N ALA A 51 6.34 -10.15 -11.15
CA ALA A 51 6.27 -10.73 -12.50
C ALA A 51 4.91 -10.48 -13.19
N ALA A 52 3.81 -10.54 -12.42
CA ALA A 52 2.48 -10.24 -12.94
C ALA A 52 2.35 -8.75 -13.32
N LEU A 53 2.89 -7.85 -12.51
CA LEU A 53 2.93 -6.41 -12.81
C LEU A 53 3.74 -6.13 -14.08
N ASP A 54 4.94 -6.71 -14.20
CA ASP A 54 5.79 -6.57 -15.38
C ASP A 54 5.05 -7.02 -16.65
N ARG A 55 4.36 -8.15 -16.56
CA ARG A 55 3.58 -8.68 -17.67
C ARG A 55 2.42 -7.75 -18.06
N VAL A 56 1.64 -7.27 -17.08
CA VAL A 56 0.53 -6.34 -17.35
C VAL A 56 1.03 -5.07 -18.02
N LEU A 57 2.14 -4.51 -17.55
CA LEU A 57 2.74 -3.30 -18.14
C LEU A 57 3.28 -3.53 -19.55
N ALA A 58 3.78 -4.73 -19.84
CA ALA A 58 4.30 -5.08 -21.17
C ALA A 58 3.22 -5.41 -22.21
N GLU A 59 2.11 -6.00 -21.77
CA GLU A 59 1.06 -6.49 -22.66
C GLU A 59 -0.11 -5.52 -22.87
N ASN A 60 -0.16 -4.38 -22.13
CA ASN A 60 -1.26 -3.44 -22.17
C ASN A 60 -0.77 -2.00 -22.32
N ASP A 61 -1.62 -1.14 -22.88
CA ASP A 61 -1.35 0.31 -22.99
C ASP A 61 -1.61 0.99 -21.64
N VAL A 62 -0.65 0.86 -20.74
CA VAL A 62 -0.67 1.45 -19.39
C VAL A 62 0.24 2.67 -19.35
N ASP A 63 -0.27 3.80 -18.86
CA ASP A 63 0.54 4.97 -18.55
C ASP A 63 1.47 4.66 -17.37
N PRO A 64 2.80 4.52 -17.57
CA PRO A 64 3.73 4.14 -16.51
C PRO A 64 3.89 5.22 -15.44
N SER A 65 3.45 6.44 -15.70
CA SER A 65 3.42 7.51 -14.71
C SER A 65 2.21 7.44 -13.77
N ARG A 66 1.30 6.50 -13.99
CA ARG A 66 0.03 6.33 -13.26
C ARG A 66 -0.18 4.91 -12.76
N VAL A 67 0.87 4.28 -12.28
CA VAL A 67 0.79 2.97 -11.61
C VAL A 67 0.65 3.20 -10.11
N TYR A 68 -0.45 2.71 -9.54
CA TYR A 68 -0.80 2.92 -8.14
C TYR A 68 -0.75 1.61 -7.36
N LEU A 69 -0.33 1.70 -6.10
CA LEU A 69 -0.22 0.55 -5.22
C LEU A 69 -1.11 0.73 -3.99
N THR A 70 -1.94 -0.25 -3.73
CA THR A 70 -2.76 -0.28 -2.52
C THR A 70 -2.97 -1.72 -2.06
N GLY A 71 -3.25 -1.89 -0.78
CA GLY A 71 -3.58 -3.18 -0.21
C GLY A 71 -4.03 -3.04 1.23
N LEU A 72 -4.84 -3.98 1.70
CA LEU A 72 -5.36 -4.01 3.06
C LEU A 72 -4.79 -5.19 3.85
N SER A 73 -4.62 -5.02 5.16
CA SER A 73 -4.17 -6.07 6.08
C SER A 73 -2.85 -6.71 5.60
N MET A 74 -2.82 -7.99 5.31
CA MET A 74 -1.67 -8.65 4.67
C MET A 74 -1.24 -7.94 3.37
N GLY A 75 -2.18 -7.45 2.57
CA GLY A 75 -1.91 -6.65 1.38
C GLY A 75 -1.32 -5.27 1.71
N GLY A 76 -1.64 -4.70 2.87
CA GLY A 76 -1.02 -3.48 3.38
C GLY A 76 0.47 -3.68 3.65
N TYR A 77 0.85 -4.80 4.30
CA TYR A 77 2.26 -5.18 4.47
C TYR A 77 2.96 -5.40 3.13
N GLY A 78 2.32 -6.14 2.22
CA GLY A 78 2.85 -6.37 0.87
C GLY A 78 3.04 -5.08 0.08
N SER A 79 2.12 -4.11 0.24
CA SER A 79 2.22 -2.81 -0.42
C SER A 79 3.40 -1.99 0.10
N TRP A 80 3.63 -1.97 1.42
CA TRP A 80 4.81 -1.34 2.00
C TRP A 80 6.11 -1.96 1.49
N ASP A 81 6.23 -3.28 1.56
CA ASP A 81 7.43 -3.99 1.12
C ASP A 81 7.68 -3.77 -0.37
N LEU A 82 6.66 -3.90 -1.21
CA LEU A 82 6.80 -3.73 -2.66
C LEU A 82 7.18 -2.28 -3.04
N ALA A 83 6.56 -1.28 -2.39
CA ALA A 83 6.91 0.12 -2.64
C ALA A 83 8.34 0.43 -2.23
N MET A 84 8.82 -0.11 -1.09
CA MET A 84 10.20 0.08 -0.64
C MET A 84 11.23 -0.60 -1.55
N ARG A 85 10.85 -1.68 -2.26
CA ARG A 85 11.74 -2.36 -3.22
C ARG A 85 11.81 -1.66 -4.55
N MET A 86 10.72 -1.05 -5.00
CA MET A 86 10.55 -0.54 -6.35
C MET A 86 9.83 0.82 -6.35
N PRO A 87 10.32 1.81 -5.56
CA PRO A 87 9.61 3.08 -5.38
C PRO A 87 9.43 3.83 -6.70
N GLU A 88 10.37 3.65 -7.63
CA GLU A 88 10.36 4.27 -8.95
C GLU A 88 9.19 3.80 -9.84
N ARG A 89 8.48 2.77 -9.45
CA ARG A 89 7.35 2.24 -10.23
C ARG A 89 6.01 2.85 -9.89
N PHE A 90 5.87 3.47 -8.71
CA PHE A 90 4.56 3.84 -8.19
C PHE A 90 4.35 5.35 -8.15
N ALA A 91 3.21 5.78 -8.66
CA ALA A 91 2.74 7.16 -8.58
C ALA A 91 2.11 7.49 -7.22
N ALA A 92 1.60 6.50 -6.52
CA ALA A 92 1.12 6.62 -5.14
C ALA A 92 1.06 5.27 -4.43
N LEU A 93 1.13 5.32 -3.10
CA LEU A 93 0.98 4.20 -2.18
C LEU A 93 -0.16 4.49 -1.19
N VAL A 94 -1.15 3.60 -1.12
CA VAL A 94 -2.23 3.66 -0.14
C VAL A 94 -2.28 2.36 0.67
N PRO A 95 -1.50 2.22 1.74
CA PRO A 95 -1.53 1.05 2.61
C PRO A 95 -2.67 1.19 3.63
N VAL A 96 -3.48 0.15 3.80
CA VAL A 96 -4.63 0.13 4.70
C VAL A 96 -4.45 -0.95 5.75
N CYS A 97 -4.60 -0.62 7.03
CA CYS A 97 -4.47 -1.51 8.20
C CYS A 97 -3.30 -2.51 8.07
N GLY A 98 -2.12 -2.01 7.72
CA GLY A 98 -0.89 -2.78 7.58
C GLY A 98 0.29 -2.09 8.24
N GLY A 99 1.48 -2.67 8.09
CA GLY A 99 2.73 -2.10 8.58
C GLY A 99 3.89 -2.37 7.63
N GLY A 100 4.96 -1.64 7.80
CA GLY A 100 6.20 -1.78 7.05
C GLY A 100 7.42 -1.76 7.97
N ASP A 101 8.59 -1.58 7.38
CA ASP A 101 9.85 -1.36 8.07
C ASP A 101 10.12 0.15 8.22
N PRO A 102 10.02 0.73 9.44
CA PRO A 102 10.30 2.15 9.65
C PRO A 102 11.73 2.55 9.26
N ALA A 103 12.71 1.63 9.35
CA ALA A 103 14.10 1.92 9.00
C ALA A 103 14.33 2.04 7.47
N ALA A 104 13.37 1.60 6.66
CA ALA A 104 13.47 1.63 5.20
C ALA A 104 12.69 2.78 4.54
N VAL A 105 12.08 3.69 5.30
CA VAL A 105 11.21 4.76 4.78
C VAL A 105 11.92 5.72 3.82
N GLU A 106 13.24 5.89 3.97
CA GLU A 106 14.04 6.74 3.08
C GLU A 106 13.91 6.35 1.60
N ARG A 107 13.64 5.09 1.32
CA ARG A 107 13.40 4.58 -0.04
C ARG A 107 12.16 5.16 -0.69
N LEU A 108 11.24 5.71 0.10
CA LEU A 108 9.92 6.18 -0.35
C LEU A 108 9.85 7.70 -0.59
N ARG A 109 10.98 8.43 -0.60
CA ARG A 109 11.01 9.90 -0.75
C ARG A 109 10.26 10.44 -1.97
N SER A 110 10.20 9.67 -3.04
CA SER A 110 9.56 10.07 -4.30
C SER A 110 8.12 9.59 -4.43
N VAL A 111 7.60 8.84 -3.46
CA VAL A 111 6.27 8.21 -3.55
C VAL A 111 5.28 8.97 -2.67
N PRO A 112 4.24 9.58 -3.22
CA PRO A 112 3.12 10.10 -2.45
C PRO A 112 2.44 8.97 -1.67
N ILE A 113 2.19 9.19 -0.36
CA ILE A 113 1.67 8.15 0.54
C ILE A 113 0.46 8.65 1.32
N TRP A 114 -0.57 7.82 1.42
CA TRP A 114 -1.69 8.06 2.33
C TRP A 114 -2.05 6.79 3.11
N ILE A 115 -1.71 6.78 4.38
CA ILE A 115 -1.90 5.64 5.30
C ILE A 115 -3.29 5.69 5.92
N TRP A 116 -3.97 4.54 6.03
CA TRP A 116 -5.28 4.41 6.67
C TRP A 116 -5.30 3.27 7.67
N HIS A 117 -5.87 3.51 8.89
CA HIS A 117 -6.01 2.49 9.92
C HIS A 117 -7.15 2.80 10.88
N GLY A 118 -7.82 1.78 11.42
CA GLY A 118 -8.78 1.92 12.50
C GLY A 118 -8.11 1.85 13.87
N ASP A 119 -8.47 2.73 14.81
CA ASP A 119 -7.84 2.78 16.14
C ASP A 119 -8.23 1.61 17.07
N LYS A 120 -9.28 0.85 16.70
CA LYS A 120 -9.76 -0.34 17.41
C LYS A 120 -9.43 -1.65 16.67
N ASP A 121 -8.48 -1.61 15.76
CA ASP A 121 -8.05 -2.81 15.05
C ASP A 121 -7.40 -3.82 16.02
N GLN A 122 -8.00 -5.02 16.09
CA GLN A 122 -7.54 -6.13 16.93
C GLN A 122 -6.76 -7.20 16.15
N ALA A 123 -6.76 -7.13 14.83
CA ALA A 123 -6.03 -8.06 13.98
C ALA A 123 -4.62 -7.55 13.65
N VAL A 124 -4.50 -6.27 13.31
CA VAL A 124 -3.25 -5.58 13.10
C VAL A 124 -3.20 -4.35 14.02
N PRO A 125 -2.29 -4.30 15.01
CA PRO A 125 -2.21 -3.17 15.92
C PRO A 125 -2.02 -1.84 15.18
N VAL A 126 -2.82 -0.83 15.48
CA VAL A 126 -2.72 0.52 14.88
C VAL A 126 -1.33 1.14 15.06
N ALA A 127 -0.59 0.70 16.08
CA ALA A 127 0.81 1.07 16.31
C ALA A 127 1.69 0.84 15.07
N ARG A 128 1.38 -0.17 14.25
CA ARG A 128 2.13 -0.46 13.02
C ARG A 128 2.06 0.68 11.99
N SER A 129 0.88 1.27 11.81
CA SER A 129 0.72 2.44 10.93
C SER A 129 1.26 3.72 11.56
N ARG A 130 1.11 3.90 12.88
CA ARG A 130 1.70 5.04 13.59
C ARG A 130 3.21 5.06 13.45
N GLN A 131 3.89 3.93 13.64
CA GLN A 131 5.35 3.79 13.46
C GLN A 131 5.81 4.20 12.06
N MET A 132 5.07 3.80 11.03
CA MET A 132 5.38 4.20 9.66
C MET A 132 5.18 5.69 9.43
N ALA A 133 4.06 6.25 9.93
CA ALA A 133 3.78 7.69 9.83
C ALA A 133 4.82 8.54 10.58
N ASP A 134 5.22 8.09 11.78
CA ASP A 134 6.24 8.75 12.57
C ASP A 134 7.61 8.72 11.88
N ALA A 135 8.03 7.56 11.37
CA ALA A 135 9.30 7.42 10.66
C ALA A 135 9.36 8.27 9.38
N LEU A 136 8.26 8.32 8.61
CA LEU A 136 8.18 9.20 7.43
C LEU A 136 8.32 10.68 7.83
N ARG A 137 7.62 11.11 8.88
CA ARG A 137 7.71 12.49 9.40
C ARG A 137 9.13 12.81 9.88
N GLU A 138 9.78 11.92 10.63
CA GLU A 138 11.16 12.07 11.10
C GLU A 138 12.16 12.15 9.95
N ALA A 139 11.92 11.41 8.87
CA ALA A 139 12.72 11.46 7.64
C ALA A 139 12.41 12.71 6.77
N GLY A 140 11.44 13.56 7.16
CA GLY A 140 11.02 14.72 6.37
C GLY A 140 10.32 14.34 5.07
N ILE A 141 9.64 13.19 5.05
CA ILE A 141 8.85 12.71 3.92
C ILE A 141 7.38 13.05 4.18
N ASP A 142 6.78 13.83 3.28
CA ASP A 142 5.38 14.20 3.40
C ASP A 142 4.47 13.01 3.09
N ALA A 143 3.65 12.63 4.07
CA ALA A 143 2.70 11.53 3.97
C ALA A 143 1.43 11.84 4.75
N ALA A 144 0.28 11.60 4.14
CA ALA A 144 -0.99 11.69 4.83
C ALA A 144 -1.23 10.45 5.71
N TYR A 145 -1.79 10.66 6.89
CA TYR A 145 -2.23 9.58 7.78
C TYR A 145 -3.64 9.85 8.29
N THR A 146 -4.52 8.88 8.08
CA THR A 146 -5.89 8.89 8.62
C THR A 146 -6.06 7.73 9.58
N GLU A 147 -6.20 8.07 10.85
CA GLU A 147 -6.61 7.13 11.90
C GLU A 147 -8.10 7.31 12.15
N LEU A 148 -8.86 6.23 12.00
CA LEU A 148 -10.32 6.24 12.08
C LEU A 148 -10.79 5.91 13.50
N PRO A 149 -11.38 6.87 14.25
CA PRO A 149 -11.82 6.64 15.62
C PRO A 149 -12.94 5.62 15.69
N GLY A 150 -12.82 4.63 16.61
CA GLY A 150 -13.82 3.61 16.87
C GLY A 150 -13.89 2.51 15.80
N VAL A 151 -13.06 2.56 14.76
CA VAL A 151 -13.08 1.60 13.65
C VAL A 151 -12.12 0.44 13.93
N GLY A 152 -12.58 -0.78 13.67
CA GLY A 152 -11.81 -2.02 13.78
C GLY A 152 -10.95 -2.30 12.55
N HIS A 153 -10.76 -3.59 12.26
CA HIS A 153 -9.93 -4.03 11.14
C HIS A 153 -10.47 -3.63 9.76
N ASP A 154 -11.76 -3.32 9.63
CA ASP A 154 -12.45 -3.05 8.37
C ASP A 154 -12.32 -1.59 7.87
N SER A 155 -11.24 -0.90 8.23
CA SER A 155 -10.92 0.48 7.82
C SER A 155 -10.87 0.71 6.30
N TRP A 156 -10.74 -0.36 5.50
CA TRP A 156 -10.81 -0.26 4.02
C TRP A 156 -12.16 0.23 3.49
N ARG A 157 -13.24 0.10 4.28
CA ARG A 157 -14.55 0.61 3.87
C ARG A 157 -14.53 2.12 3.69
N GLN A 158 -13.86 2.83 4.60
CA GLN A 158 -13.68 4.27 4.52
C GLN A 158 -12.55 4.62 3.54
N ALA A 159 -11.41 3.91 3.60
CA ALA A 159 -10.26 4.16 2.73
C ALA A 159 -10.61 4.07 1.23
N TYR A 160 -11.48 3.13 0.85
CA TYR A 160 -11.93 2.95 -0.53
C TYR A 160 -13.34 3.48 -0.80
N GLY A 161 -13.93 4.20 0.15
CA GLY A 161 -15.22 4.88 -0.01
C GLY A 161 -15.13 6.10 -0.92
N SER A 162 -16.26 6.75 -1.17
CA SER A 162 -16.38 7.94 -2.04
C SER A 162 -15.46 9.09 -1.60
N ASP A 163 -15.33 9.29 -0.28
CA ASP A 163 -14.53 10.36 0.31
C ASP A 163 -13.14 9.87 0.76
N GLY A 164 -12.76 8.67 0.33
CA GLY A 164 -11.51 8.03 0.72
C GLY A 164 -10.33 8.34 -0.20
N ALA A 165 -9.32 7.49 -0.13
CA ALA A 165 -8.04 7.71 -0.78
C ALA A 165 -8.05 7.56 -2.32
N LEU A 166 -9.08 6.94 -2.93
CA LEU A 166 -9.05 6.64 -4.36
C LEU A 166 -8.97 7.90 -5.21
N SER A 167 -9.82 8.90 -4.95
CA SER A 167 -9.81 10.16 -5.71
C SER A 167 -8.46 10.90 -5.58
N TRP A 168 -7.86 10.87 -4.40
CA TRP A 168 -6.53 11.42 -4.18
C TRP A 168 -5.47 10.63 -4.94
N MET A 169 -5.50 9.30 -4.86
CA MET A 169 -4.55 8.40 -5.52
C MET A 169 -4.53 8.61 -7.03
N PHE A 170 -5.69 8.71 -7.67
CA PHE A 170 -5.80 8.93 -9.11
C PHE A 170 -5.37 10.32 -9.59
N ARG A 171 -5.20 11.30 -8.69
CA ARG A 171 -4.62 12.61 -9.01
C ARG A 171 -3.09 12.60 -9.00
N GLN A 172 -2.46 11.59 -8.42
CA GLN A 172 -1.00 11.51 -8.35
C GLN A 172 -0.42 11.09 -9.71
N ARG A 173 0.76 11.61 -10.00
CA ARG A 173 1.58 11.19 -11.14
C ARG A 173 3.02 11.07 -10.70
N ARG A 174 3.67 10.02 -11.13
CA ARG A 174 5.12 9.89 -10.96
C ARG A 174 5.81 10.91 -11.87
N LEU A 175 6.70 11.70 -11.31
CA LEU A 175 7.53 12.60 -12.09
C LEU A 175 8.50 11.78 -12.96
N ALA A 176 8.70 12.19 -14.20
CA ALA A 176 9.74 11.63 -15.03
C ALA A 176 11.11 11.91 -14.36
N GLN A 177 11.90 10.87 -14.18
CA GLN A 177 13.29 11.01 -13.75
C GLN A 177 14.17 11.33 -14.92
#